data_cad0767efd631f766ec9c1dbabefe0cd
#
_entry.id   cad0767efd631f766ec9c1dbabefe0cd
#
_cell.length_a   1.000
_cell.length_b   1.000
_cell.length_c   1.000
_cell.angle_alpha   90.00
_cell.angle_beta   90.00
_cell.angle_gamma   90.00
#
_symmetry.space_group_name_H-M   'P 1'
#
loop_
_entity.id
_entity.type
_entity.pdbx_description
1 polymer ?
#
loop_
_entity_poly.entity_id
_entity_poly.type
_entity_poly.pdbx_seq_one_letter_code
_entity_poly.pdbx_strand_id
1 'polypeptide(L)'
;MYKEEAKYQLSFRREKLHIKMSNKLIQALEPRLMLDGAAVATAIDAVDDLAQFQKSDNDKSSKADHFKVDKDTKLPFVNVDASSQSAKSRQIVFIDSTVEDIETLIKSFEKNTEVHVIQNDQDGFVTMQNILSSQENIDAVHVIGHGSVGQIAFGAAVLNSETLNAYENILQEIGNSLSENGDILFYGCNVAADQSGEILIKQIADITDADVAASDDITGKGGDWDLEKHTGIIETENVSVVGYQYAL
;
A
#
# COMPACT_ATOMS: atom_id res chain seq x y z
N MET A 1 -11.46 -11.20 -40.07
CA MET A 1 -10.75 -12.00 -39.05
C MET A 1 -10.33 -11.17 -37.85
N TYR A 2 -9.72 -9.99 -38.02
CA TYR A 2 -9.26 -9.15 -36.90
C TYR A 2 -10.34 -8.56 -35.97
N LYS A 3 -11.59 -8.44 -36.38
CA LYS A 3 -12.67 -7.88 -35.55
C LYS A 3 -13.29 -8.89 -34.56
N GLU A 4 -13.15 -10.18 -34.79
CA GLU A 4 -13.68 -11.19 -33.87
C GLU A 4 -12.71 -11.48 -32.72
N GLU A 5 -11.41 -11.45 -32.94
CA GLU A 5 -10.40 -11.63 -31.89
C GLU A 5 -10.47 -10.49 -30.86
N ALA A 6 -10.66 -9.26 -31.32
CA ALA A 6 -10.82 -8.11 -30.42
C ALA A 6 -12.07 -8.21 -29.52
N LYS A 7 -13.16 -8.79 -30.04
CA LYS A 7 -14.37 -9.05 -29.22
C LYS A 7 -14.15 -10.14 -28.18
N TYR A 8 -13.36 -11.15 -28.51
CA TYR A 8 -13.06 -12.26 -27.60
C TYR A 8 -12.17 -11.80 -26.45
N GLN A 9 -11.18 -10.97 -26.72
CA GLN A 9 -10.30 -10.38 -25.70
C GLN A 9 -11.06 -9.43 -24.76
N LEU A 10 -11.99 -8.62 -25.27
CA LEU A 10 -12.83 -7.73 -24.47
C LEU A 10 -13.84 -8.48 -23.58
N SER A 11 -14.33 -9.63 -24.03
CA SER A 11 -15.24 -10.47 -23.24
C SER A 11 -14.51 -11.16 -22.09
N PHE A 12 -13.29 -11.63 -22.33
CA PHE A 12 -12.45 -12.28 -21.32
C PHE A 12 -12.00 -11.31 -20.22
N ARG A 13 -11.75 -10.04 -20.60
CA ARG A 13 -11.42 -8.95 -19.66
C ARG A 13 -12.60 -8.63 -18.73
N ARG A 14 -13.84 -8.59 -19.25
CA ARG A 14 -15.03 -8.33 -18.43
C ARG A 14 -15.30 -9.42 -17.41
N GLU A 15 -15.06 -10.68 -17.75
CA GLU A 15 -15.27 -11.78 -16.80
C GLU A 15 -14.22 -11.81 -15.69
N LYS A 16 -12.95 -11.53 -15.99
CA LYS A 16 -11.90 -11.44 -14.95
C LYS A 16 -12.13 -10.26 -13.99
N LEU A 17 -12.49 -9.09 -14.51
CA LEU A 17 -12.84 -7.93 -13.68
C LEU A 17 -14.04 -8.22 -12.76
N HIS A 18 -15.05 -8.91 -13.27
CA HIS A 18 -16.25 -9.23 -12.47
C HIS A 18 -15.94 -10.22 -11.34
N ILE A 19 -15.04 -11.18 -11.58
CA ILE A 19 -14.65 -12.18 -10.58
C ILE A 19 -13.75 -11.55 -9.50
N LYS A 20 -12.80 -10.67 -9.89
CA LYS A 20 -11.93 -9.97 -8.92
C LYS A 20 -12.73 -9.01 -8.03
N MET A 21 -13.65 -8.23 -8.58
CA MET A 21 -14.51 -7.33 -7.80
C MET A 21 -15.47 -8.10 -6.87
N SER A 22 -15.98 -9.27 -7.29
CA SER A 22 -16.86 -10.09 -6.47
C SER A 22 -16.13 -10.67 -5.24
N ASN A 23 -14.89 -11.10 -5.39
CA ASN A 23 -14.10 -11.63 -4.27
C ASN A 23 -13.67 -10.53 -3.28
N LYS A 24 -13.26 -9.35 -3.76
CA LYS A 24 -12.94 -8.22 -2.87
C LYS A 24 -14.17 -7.76 -2.05
N LEU A 25 -15.35 -7.73 -2.66
CA LEU A 25 -16.58 -7.35 -1.95
C LEU A 25 -17.01 -8.38 -0.89
N ILE A 26 -16.78 -9.65 -1.13
CA ILE A 26 -17.13 -10.72 -0.18
C ILE A 26 -16.16 -10.75 0.99
N GLN A 27 -14.86 -10.58 0.76
CA GLN A 27 -13.84 -10.56 1.82
C GLN A 27 -13.93 -9.31 2.70
N ALA A 28 -14.31 -8.16 2.16
CA ALA A 28 -14.50 -6.94 2.96
C ALA A 28 -15.77 -6.95 3.82
N LEU A 29 -16.77 -7.77 3.49
CA LEU A 29 -18.03 -7.85 4.24
C LEU A 29 -17.99 -8.84 5.41
N GLU A 30 -17.26 -9.94 5.29
CA GLU A 30 -17.23 -10.97 6.34
C GLU A 30 -16.56 -10.51 7.66
N PRO A 31 -15.42 -9.80 7.69
CA PRO A 31 -14.84 -9.30 8.93
C PRO A 31 -15.68 -8.23 9.63
N ARG A 32 -16.43 -7.41 8.87
CA ARG A 32 -17.23 -6.32 9.45
C ARG A 32 -18.55 -6.80 10.07
N LEU A 33 -19.18 -7.84 9.52
CA LEU A 33 -20.41 -8.40 10.07
C LEU A 33 -20.19 -9.17 11.38
N MET A 34 -19.01 -9.70 11.64
CA MET A 34 -18.69 -10.41 12.88
C MET A 34 -18.36 -9.46 14.06
N LEU A 35 -18.03 -8.21 13.82
CA LEU A 35 -17.67 -7.23 14.87
C LEU A 35 -18.84 -6.35 15.33
N ASP A 36 -19.86 -6.13 14.50
CA ASP A 36 -20.92 -5.16 14.80
C ASP A 36 -22.13 -5.73 15.57
N GLY A 37 -22.29 -7.05 15.63
CA GLY A 37 -23.48 -7.65 16.26
C GLY A 37 -23.33 -7.98 17.74
N ALA A 38 -22.16 -8.36 18.19
CA ALA A 38 -21.97 -8.93 19.53
C ALA A 38 -21.41 -7.93 20.56
N ALA A 39 -20.61 -6.96 20.12
CA ALA A 39 -19.95 -6.01 21.04
C ALA A 39 -20.86 -4.85 21.46
N VAL A 40 -21.80 -4.44 20.61
CA VAL A 40 -22.74 -3.34 20.93
C VAL A 40 -23.85 -3.79 21.85
N ALA A 41 -24.35 -5.01 21.70
CA ALA A 41 -25.39 -5.56 22.59
C ALA A 41 -24.89 -5.75 24.03
N THR A 42 -23.65 -6.21 24.20
CA THR A 42 -23.05 -6.40 25.53
C THR A 42 -22.74 -5.08 26.25
N ALA A 43 -22.46 -4.00 25.52
CA ALA A 43 -22.19 -2.70 26.12
C ALA A 43 -23.48 -1.98 26.55
N ILE A 44 -24.57 -2.16 25.83
CA ILE A 44 -25.88 -1.55 26.17
C ILE A 44 -26.49 -2.25 27.38
N ASP A 45 -26.42 -3.59 27.44
CA ASP A 45 -26.92 -4.34 28.59
C ASP A 45 -26.13 -4.03 29.88
N ALA A 46 -24.82 -3.77 29.77
CA ALA A 46 -24.00 -3.40 30.94
C ALA A 46 -24.30 -1.99 31.47
N VAL A 47 -24.78 -1.07 30.61
CA VAL A 47 -25.11 0.30 31.02
C VAL A 47 -26.50 0.35 31.67
N ASP A 48 -27.43 -0.47 31.20
CA ASP A 48 -28.77 -0.56 31.79
C ASP A 48 -28.74 -1.23 33.18
N ASP A 49 -27.88 -2.23 33.40
CA ASP A 49 -27.69 -2.85 34.72
C ASP A 49 -27.07 -1.87 35.72
N LEU A 50 -26.14 -0.99 35.28
CA LEU A 50 -25.58 0.06 36.14
C LEU A 50 -26.59 1.16 36.48
N ALA A 51 -27.50 1.48 35.56
CA ALA A 51 -28.56 2.47 35.82
C ALA A 51 -29.66 1.95 36.75
N GLN A 52 -29.91 0.64 36.77
CA GLN A 52 -30.84 0.02 37.72
C GLN A 52 -30.23 -0.09 39.13
N PHE A 53 -28.90 -0.24 39.25
CA PHE A 53 -28.22 -0.32 40.54
C PHE A 53 -28.19 1.03 41.28
N GLN A 54 -28.24 2.17 40.58
CA GLN A 54 -28.26 3.51 41.20
C GLN A 54 -29.65 3.99 41.58
N LYS A 55 -30.72 3.30 41.19
CA LYS A 55 -32.09 3.72 41.49
C LYS A 55 -32.73 3.01 42.70
N SER A 56 -32.00 2.06 43.31
CA SER A 56 -32.50 1.21 44.41
C SER A 56 -32.13 1.67 45.80
N ASP A 57 -31.25 2.67 45.99
CA ASP A 57 -30.75 3.07 47.32
C ASP A 57 -31.31 4.37 47.83
N ASN A 58 -32.63 4.48 47.88
CA ASN A 58 -33.29 5.46 48.77
C ASN A 58 -34.59 4.86 49.35
N ASP A 59 -34.50 3.83 50.16
CA ASP A 59 -35.31 3.70 51.39
C ASP A 59 -34.93 2.45 52.22
N LYS A 60 -34.73 2.70 53.48
CA LYS A 60 -34.65 1.78 54.66
C LYS A 60 -33.37 1.01 54.97
N SER A 61 -32.64 1.63 55.88
CA SER A 61 -32.07 1.05 57.16
C SER A 61 -32.29 -0.48 57.34
N SER A 62 -31.22 -1.22 57.36
CA SER A 62 -30.73 -2.09 58.42
C SER A 62 -30.06 -3.38 57.91
N LYS A 63 -28.93 -3.63 58.54
CA LYS A 63 -28.10 -4.83 58.55
C LYS A 63 -27.06 -4.99 57.45
N ALA A 64 -25.85 -4.61 57.88
CA ALA A 64 -24.62 -4.97 57.20
C ALA A 64 -24.44 -6.51 57.23
N ASP A 65 -24.61 -7.15 56.10
CA ASP A 65 -24.00 -8.44 55.84
C ASP A 65 -22.71 -8.21 55.05
N HIS A 66 -21.61 -8.56 55.67
CA HIS A 66 -20.27 -8.50 55.11
C HIS A 66 -20.17 -9.45 53.92
N PHE A 67 -20.25 -8.89 52.71
CA PHE A 67 -19.81 -9.60 51.51
C PHE A 67 -18.28 -9.70 51.57
N LYS A 68 -17.77 -10.83 52.03
CA LYS A 68 -16.34 -11.13 51.90
C LYS A 68 -16.01 -11.35 50.43
N VAL A 69 -15.37 -10.37 49.83
CA VAL A 69 -14.68 -10.58 48.55
C VAL A 69 -13.51 -11.50 48.84
N ASP A 70 -13.61 -12.73 48.39
CA ASP A 70 -12.50 -13.70 48.41
C ASP A 70 -11.39 -13.16 47.51
N LYS A 71 -10.24 -12.86 48.11
CA LYS A 71 -9.05 -12.30 47.43
C LYS A 71 -8.38 -13.30 46.46
N ASP A 72 -8.94 -14.49 46.29
CA ASP A 72 -8.35 -15.54 45.46
C ASP A 72 -9.14 -15.87 44.18
N THR A 73 -10.13 -15.07 43.81
CA THR A 73 -10.74 -15.20 42.49
C THR A 73 -9.80 -14.61 41.45
N LYS A 74 -8.82 -15.43 41.03
CA LYS A 74 -8.02 -15.18 39.84
C LYS A 74 -8.97 -15.19 38.64
N LEU A 75 -9.41 -14.00 38.21
CA LEU A 75 -10.00 -13.85 36.88
C LEU A 75 -9.00 -14.42 35.88
N PRO A 76 -9.42 -15.25 34.93
CA PRO A 76 -8.53 -15.67 33.87
C PRO A 76 -8.09 -14.41 33.11
N PHE A 77 -6.83 -13.99 33.37
CA PHE A 77 -6.16 -13.08 32.43
C PHE A 77 -6.11 -13.85 31.12
N VAL A 78 -6.95 -13.47 30.17
CA VAL A 78 -6.70 -13.75 28.77
C VAL A 78 -5.43 -12.97 28.45
N ASN A 79 -4.28 -13.64 28.47
CA ASN A 79 -3.11 -13.15 27.79
C ASN A 79 -3.52 -13.05 26.31
N VAL A 80 -3.97 -11.89 25.91
CA VAL A 80 -3.87 -11.50 24.52
C VAL A 80 -2.38 -11.33 24.34
N ASP A 81 -1.72 -12.42 23.94
CA ASP A 81 -0.37 -12.29 23.40
C ASP A 81 -0.46 -11.32 22.24
N ALA A 82 -0.24 -10.04 22.53
CA ALA A 82 0.03 -9.01 21.56
C ALA A 82 1.44 -9.22 21.00
N SER A 83 1.74 -10.44 20.59
CA SER A 83 2.80 -10.74 19.64
C SER A 83 2.19 -10.78 18.24
N SER A 84 1.40 -9.77 17.86
CA SER A 84 1.46 -9.30 16.49
C SER A 84 2.85 -8.70 16.35
N GLN A 85 3.86 -9.53 16.13
CA GLN A 85 5.00 -9.08 15.34
C GLN A 85 4.35 -8.55 14.07
N SER A 86 4.31 -7.23 13.94
CA SER A 86 4.03 -6.56 12.66
C SER A 86 4.95 -7.28 11.67
N ALA A 87 4.36 -8.04 10.76
CA ALA A 87 5.15 -8.65 9.70
C ALA A 87 5.90 -7.49 9.06
N LYS A 88 7.23 -7.57 9.04
CA LYS A 88 8.04 -6.49 8.52
C LYS A 88 7.61 -6.27 7.08
N SER A 89 7.22 -5.03 6.74
CA SER A 89 6.83 -4.65 5.39
C SER A 89 7.91 -5.07 4.38
N ARG A 90 7.51 -5.77 3.34
CA ARG A 90 8.40 -6.25 2.29
C ARG A 90 8.48 -5.23 1.19
N GLN A 91 9.57 -4.50 1.13
CA GLN A 91 9.81 -3.44 0.15
C GLN A 91 10.98 -3.78 -0.75
N ILE A 92 10.88 -3.46 -2.02
CA ILE A 92 11.93 -3.64 -3.02
C ILE A 92 12.21 -2.30 -3.69
N VAL A 93 13.49 -1.98 -3.86
CA VAL A 93 13.94 -0.74 -4.45
C VAL A 93 14.64 -1.01 -5.77
N PHE A 94 14.26 -0.27 -6.78
CA PHE A 94 14.91 -0.25 -8.08
C PHE A 94 15.50 1.13 -8.34
N ILE A 95 16.79 1.19 -8.64
CA ILE A 95 17.52 2.44 -8.87
C ILE A 95 18.07 2.43 -10.30
N ASP A 96 17.81 3.49 -11.06
CA ASP A 96 18.44 3.69 -12.36
C ASP A 96 19.93 3.96 -12.20
N SER A 97 20.78 3.29 -13.00
CA SER A 97 22.23 3.45 -12.92
C SER A 97 22.73 4.82 -13.40
N THR A 98 21.88 5.63 -14.01
CA THR A 98 22.22 7.01 -14.43
C THR A 98 22.05 8.03 -13.30
N VAL A 99 21.41 7.64 -12.22
CA VAL A 99 21.26 8.47 -11.02
C VAL A 99 22.61 8.62 -10.33
N GLU A 100 22.97 9.85 -9.96
CA GLU A 100 24.23 10.14 -9.29
C GLU A 100 24.24 9.63 -7.84
N ASP A 101 25.43 9.30 -7.33
CA ASP A 101 25.67 8.89 -5.94
C ASP A 101 24.72 7.78 -5.42
N ILE A 102 24.57 6.72 -6.21
CA ILE A 102 23.77 5.53 -5.88
C ILE A 102 24.14 4.95 -4.50
N GLU A 103 25.43 5.03 -4.10
CA GLU A 103 25.87 4.53 -2.80
C GLU A 103 25.21 5.24 -1.62
N THR A 104 24.99 6.54 -1.73
CA THR A 104 24.27 7.31 -0.71
C THR A 104 22.78 6.91 -0.67
N LEU A 105 22.17 6.68 -1.82
CA LEU A 105 20.80 6.16 -1.91
C LEU A 105 20.70 4.77 -1.24
N ILE A 106 21.56 3.83 -1.61
CA ILE A 106 21.53 2.48 -1.04
C ILE A 106 21.72 2.50 0.49
N LYS A 107 22.58 3.38 1.01
CA LYS A 107 22.82 3.51 2.45
C LYS A 107 21.65 4.10 3.24
N SER A 108 20.72 4.78 2.57
CA SER A 108 19.53 5.36 3.22
C SER A 108 18.46 4.31 3.54
N PHE A 109 18.49 3.17 2.86
CA PHE A 109 17.58 2.08 3.12
C PHE A 109 18.01 1.22 4.30
N GLU A 110 17.08 0.52 4.90
CA GLU A 110 17.39 -0.47 5.92
C GLU A 110 18.26 -1.60 5.36
N LYS A 111 19.13 -2.18 6.20
CA LYS A 111 20.11 -3.21 5.79
C LYS A 111 19.51 -4.44 5.10
N ASN A 112 18.24 -4.70 5.30
CA ASN A 112 17.55 -5.87 4.75
C ASN A 112 16.61 -5.50 3.59
N THR A 113 16.64 -4.26 3.11
CA THR A 113 15.87 -3.86 1.94
C THR A 113 16.53 -4.43 0.69
N GLU A 114 15.75 -5.10 -0.15
CA GLU A 114 16.20 -5.62 -1.44
C GLU A 114 16.36 -4.45 -2.42
N VAL A 115 17.58 -4.25 -2.96
CA VAL A 115 17.89 -3.14 -3.86
C VAL A 115 18.47 -3.67 -5.16
N HIS A 116 17.92 -3.25 -6.29
CA HIS A 116 18.38 -3.59 -7.64
C HIS A 116 18.78 -2.33 -8.41
N VAL A 117 19.98 -2.33 -8.98
CA VAL A 117 20.44 -1.25 -9.87
C VAL A 117 20.23 -1.67 -11.32
N ILE A 118 19.41 -0.90 -12.04
CA ILE A 118 19.04 -1.16 -13.43
C ILE A 118 20.00 -0.41 -14.34
N GLN A 119 20.66 -1.15 -15.24
CA GLN A 119 21.62 -0.55 -16.16
C GLN A 119 20.92 0.26 -17.25
N ASN A 120 21.59 1.30 -17.72
CA ASN A 120 21.04 2.25 -18.71
C ASN A 120 20.79 1.67 -20.10
N ASP A 121 21.32 0.47 -20.40
CA ASP A 121 21.09 -0.28 -21.63
C ASP A 121 19.98 -1.34 -21.50
N GLN A 122 19.39 -1.49 -20.31
CA GLN A 122 18.28 -2.39 -20.01
C GLN A 122 16.95 -1.62 -19.99
N ASP A 123 15.90 -2.25 -20.51
CA ASP A 123 14.55 -1.75 -20.26
C ASP A 123 14.21 -1.97 -18.77
N GLY A 124 14.01 -0.86 -18.05
CA GLY A 124 13.84 -0.89 -16.60
C GLY A 124 12.56 -1.59 -16.17
N PHE A 125 11.45 -1.40 -16.87
CA PHE A 125 10.17 -2.02 -16.52
C PHE A 125 10.15 -3.51 -16.84
N VAL A 126 10.75 -3.94 -17.96
CA VAL A 126 10.93 -5.36 -18.29
C VAL A 126 11.84 -6.04 -17.26
N THR A 127 12.94 -5.38 -16.87
CA THR A 127 13.86 -5.94 -15.89
C THR A 127 13.19 -6.06 -14.52
N MET A 128 12.45 -5.04 -14.09
CA MET A 128 11.65 -5.04 -12.86
C MET A 128 10.62 -6.18 -12.87
N GLN A 129 9.85 -6.34 -13.92
CA GLN A 129 8.88 -7.44 -14.09
C GLN A 129 9.56 -8.80 -13.96
N ASN A 130 10.71 -9.02 -14.63
CA ASN A 130 11.44 -10.29 -14.54
C ASN A 130 11.90 -10.62 -13.11
N ILE A 131 12.37 -9.62 -12.36
CA ILE A 131 12.80 -9.78 -10.96
C ILE A 131 11.59 -10.10 -10.08
N LEU A 132 10.48 -9.39 -10.26
CA LEU A 132 9.28 -9.53 -9.44
C LEU A 132 8.46 -10.78 -9.78
N SER A 133 8.61 -11.36 -10.97
CA SER A 133 7.80 -12.51 -11.46
C SER A 133 7.86 -13.76 -10.59
N SER A 134 8.92 -13.92 -9.79
CA SER A 134 9.09 -15.02 -8.84
C SER A 134 8.75 -14.65 -7.39
N GLN A 135 8.20 -13.46 -7.16
CA GLN A 135 7.93 -12.88 -5.86
C GLN A 135 6.43 -12.61 -5.68
N GLU A 136 5.97 -12.64 -4.44
CA GLU A 136 4.56 -12.41 -4.08
C GLU A 136 4.49 -11.61 -2.78
N ASN A 137 3.37 -10.94 -2.55
CA ASN A 137 3.09 -10.19 -1.32
C ASN A 137 4.14 -9.12 -1.04
N ILE A 138 4.48 -8.34 -2.06
CA ILE A 138 5.36 -7.17 -1.93
C ILE A 138 4.49 -5.98 -1.53
N ASP A 139 4.84 -5.34 -0.42
CA ASP A 139 4.05 -4.23 0.12
C ASP A 139 4.40 -2.91 -0.55
N ALA A 140 5.64 -2.76 -1.05
CA ALA A 140 5.98 -1.58 -1.85
C ALA A 140 7.12 -1.84 -2.84
N VAL A 141 7.01 -1.17 -3.99
CA VAL A 141 8.06 -1.05 -4.99
C VAL A 141 8.45 0.41 -5.13
N HIS A 142 9.70 0.72 -4.80
CA HIS A 142 10.27 2.05 -5.00
C HIS A 142 11.06 2.09 -6.30
N VAL A 143 10.74 3.02 -7.19
CA VAL A 143 11.44 3.26 -8.45
C VAL A 143 12.13 4.61 -8.38
N ILE A 144 13.46 4.61 -8.32
CA ILE A 144 14.29 5.81 -8.25
C ILE A 144 14.95 6.00 -9.61
N GLY A 145 14.56 7.02 -10.33
CA GLY A 145 15.03 7.31 -11.68
C GLY A 145 14.85 8.76 -12.04
N HIS A 146 15.02 9.10 -13.31
CA HIS A 146 14.78 10.45 -13.79
C HIS A 146 13.32 10.66 -14.20
N GLY A 147 12.81 11.83 -13.88
CA GLY A 147 11.45 12.23 -14.22
C GLY A 147 11.37 13.54 -14.99
N SER A 148 10.28 13.71 -15.67
CA SER A 148 9.81 14.98 -16.19
C SER A 148 8.29 14.94 -16.28
N VAL A 149 7.68 16.09 -16.57
CA VAL A 149 6.22 16.22 -16.58
C VAL A 149 5.55 15.13 -17.44
N GLY A 150 4.74 14.29 -16.82
CA GLY A 150 4.03 13.19 -17.47
C GLY A 150 4.92 12.06 -17.99
N GLN A 151 6.14 11.91 -17.46
CA GLN A 151 7.11 10.95 -17.95
C GLN A 151 8.02 10.40 -16.85
N ILE A 152 8.30 9.11 -16.93
CA ILE A 152 9.26 8.38 -16.09
C ILE A 152 10.30 7.75 -17.01
N ALA A 153 11.59 8.09 -16.80
CA ALA A 153 12.71 7.44 -17.47
C ALA A 153 13.36 6.43 -16.51
N PHE A 154 13.50 5.18 -16.96
CA PHE A 154 14.01 4.10 -16.13
C PHE A 154 14.80 3.08 -16.95
N GLY A 155 16.13 3.09 -16.82
CA GLY A 155 17.04 2.41 -17.74
C GLY A 155 16.93 2.97 -19.16
N ALA A 156 16.82 2.09 -20.14
CA ALA A 156 16.56 2.46 -21.54
C ALA A 156 15.10 2.80 -21.83
N ALA A 157 14.19 2.58 -20.87
CA ALA A 157 12.76 2.77 -21.04
C ALA A 157 12.30 4.18 -20.69
N VAL A 158 11.25 4.62 -21.39
CA VAL A 158 10.52 5.84 -21.05
C VAL A 158 9.03 5.50 -21.01
N LEU A 159 8.42 5.70 -19.86
CA LEU A 159 6.99 5.48 -19.64
C LEU A 159 6.26 6.83 -19.65
N ASN A 160 5.34 7.00 -20.56
CA ASN A 160 4.46 8.16 -20.71
C ASN A 160 3.15 7.73 -21.40
N SER A 161 2.25 8.67 -21.67
CA SER A 161 0.95 8.37 -22.30
C SER A 161 1.06 7.71 -23.68
N GLU A 162 2.15 7.91 -24.42
CA GLU A 162 2.34 7.36 -25.78
C GLU A 162 2.86 5.91 -25.70
N THR A 163 3.74 5.62 -24.72
CA THR A 163 4.39 4.32 -24.58
C THR A 163 3.62 3.36 -23.64
N LEU A 164 2.75 3.87 -22.79
CA LEU A 164 2.05 3.11 -21.74
C LEU A 164 1.38 1.83 -22.25
N ASN A 165 0.73 1.91 -23.43
CA ASN A 165 0.06 0.74 -24.02
C ASN A 165 1.02 -0.41 -24.33
N ALA A 166 2.29 -0.10 -24.64
CA ALA A 166 3.31 -1.15 -24.90
C ALA A 166 3.71 -1.87 -23.60
N TYR A 167 3.60 -1.19 -22.47
CA TYR A 167 3.94 -1.73 -21.15
C TYR A 167 2.75 -2.32 -20.38
N GLU A 168 1.54 -2.30 -20.92
CA GLU A 168 0.32 -2.71 -20.21
C GLU A 168 0.46 -4.10 -19.57
N ASN A 169 0.92 -5.12 -20.33
CA ASN A 169 1.09 -6.47 -19.80
C ASN A 169 2.20 -6.56 -18.73
N ILE A 170 3.29 -5.82 -18.94
CA ILE A 170 4.43 -5.76 -18.01
C ILE A 170 3.99 -5.18 -16.69
N LEU A 171 3.30 -4.04 -16.71
CA LEU A 171 2.75 -3.38 -15.53
C LEU A 171 1.72 -4.26 -14.81
N GLN A 172 0.87 -4.97 -15.55
CA GLN A 172 -0.08 -5.90 -14.96
C GLN A 172 0.62 -7.04 -14.21
N GLU A 173 1.72 -7.59 -14.76
CA GLU A 173 2.49 -8.62 -14.08
C GLU A 173 3.24 -8.10 -12.86
N ILE A 174 3.74 -6.86 -12.90
CA ILE A 174 4.30 -6.17 -11.74
C ILE A 174 3.25 -6.06 -10.64
N GLY A 175 2.04 -5.59 -10.96
CA GLY A 175 0.95 -5.48 -10.02
C GLY A 175 0.54 -6.83 -9.39
N ASN A 176 0.62 -7.94 -10.15
CA ASN A 176 0.33 -9.27 -9.63
C ASN A 176 1.32 -9.74 -8.54
N SER A 177 2.50 -9.15 -8.45
CA SER A 177 3.52 -9.45 -7.44
C SER A 177 3.29 -8.73 -6.12
N LEU A 178 2.46 -7.68 -6.13
CA LEU A 178 2.18 -6.85 -4.97
C LEU A 178 1.15 -7.50 -4.03
N SER A 179 1.17 -7.08 -2.78
CA SER A 179 0.13 -7.40 -1.81
C SER A 179 -1.17 -6.64 -2.13
N GLU A 180 -2.26 -6.96 -1.45
CA GLU A 180 -3.57 -6.32 -1.69
C GLU A 180 -3.53 -4.79 -1.49
N ASN A 181 -2.67 -4.29 -0.62
CA ASN A 181 -2.45 -2.88 -0.34
C ASN A 181 -1.03 -2.47 -0.77
N GLY A 182 -0.54 -3.02 -1.88
CA GLY A 182 0.83 -2.75 -2.31
C GLY A 182 0.95 -1.44 -3.08
N ASP A 183 2.03 -0.70 -2.80
CA ASP A 183 2.30 0.62 -3.35
C ASP A 183 3.36 0.58 -4.46
N ILE A 184 3.26 1.48 -5.43
CA ILE A 184 4.33 1.79 -6.38
C ILE A 184 4.69 3.27 -6.25
N LEU A 185 5.95 3.54 -5.86
CA LEU A 185 6.43 4.88 -5.56
C LEU A 185 7.49 5.31 -6.58
N PHE A 186 7.19 6.35 -7.35
CA PHE A 186 8.08 6.90 -8.38
C PHE A 186 8.79 8.15 -7.88
N TYR A 187 10.09 8.03 -7.64
CA TYR A 187 10.98 9.12 -7.29
C TYR A 187 11.68 9.61 -8.55
N GLY A 188 11.21 10.73 -9.05
CA GLY A 188 11.75 11.39 -10.24
C GLY A 188 11.16 12.79 -10.35
N CYS A 189 11.97 13.77 -10.75
CA CYS A 189 11.54 15.16 -10.79
C CYS A 189 10.28 15.38 -11.64
N ASN A 190 9.29 16.08 -11.08
CA ASN A 190 8.13 16.61 -11.79
C ASN A 190 7.24 15.57 -12.51
N VAL A 191 7.32 14.29 -12.17
CA VAL A 191 6.54 13.23 -12.85
C VAL A 191 5.05 13.58 -12.87
N ALA A 192 4.51 14.01 -11.73
CA ALA A 192 3.10 14.33 -11.57
C ALA A 192 2.82 15.85 -11.42
N ALA A 193 3.70 16.71 -11.97
CA ALA A 193 3.64 18.16 -11.83
C ALA A 193 2.43 18.81 -12.52
N ASP A 194 1.79 18.12 -13.44
CA ASP A 194 0.59 18.62 -14.13
C ASP A 194 -0.44 17.51 -14.37
N GLN A 195 -1.54 17.86 -15.04
CA GLN A 195 -2.62 16.95 -15.37
C GLN A 195 -2.15 15.71 -16.18
N SER A 196 -1.12 15.86 -17.04
CA SER A 196 -0.61 14.71 -17.83
C SER A 196 0.06 13.67 -16.93
N GLY A 197 0.80 14.12 -15.91
CA GLY A 197 1.41 13.26 -14.92
C GLY A 197 0.38 12.62 -13.99
N GLU A 198 -0.60 13.37 -13.52
CA GLU A 198 -1.70 12.82 -12.72
C GLU A 198 -2.49 11.74 -13.49
N ILE A 199 -2.71 11.94 -14.80
CA ILE A 199 -3.33 10.93 -15.66
C ILE A 199 -2.43 9.70 -15.81
N LEU A 200 -1.11 9.89 -15.98
CA LEU A 200 -0.16 8.78 -16.11
C LEU A 200 -0.16 7.89 -14.87
N ILE A 201 0.00 8.46 -13.67
CA ILE A 201 0.00 7.66 -12.43
C ILE A 201 -1.33 6.96 -12.21
N LYS A 202 -2.45 7.60 -12.56
CA LYS A 202 -3.77 6.96 -12.51
C LYS A 202 -3.88 5.78 -13.47
N GLN A 203 -3.40 5.90 -14.69
CA GLN A 203 -3.41 4.81 -15.66
C GLN A 203 -2.51 3.64 -15.21
N ILE A 204 -1.35 3.93 -14.61
CA ILE A 204 -0.49 2.90 -14.01
C ILE A 204 -1.25 2.18 -12.88
N ALA A 205 -1.90 2.90 -11.98
CA ALA A 205 -2.71 2.32 -10.91
C ALA A 205 -3.86 1.45 -11.44
N ASP A 206 -4.58 1.93 -12.45
CA ASP A 206 -5.66 1.17 -13.09
C ASP A 206 -5.16 -0.15 -13.75
N ILE A 207 -3.91 -0.19 -14.23
CA ILE A 207 -3.30 -1.37 -14.86
C ILE A 207 -2.75 -2.34 -13.81
N THR A 208 -2.07 -1.81 -12.78
CA THR A 208 -1.37 -2.61 -11.76
C THR A 208 -2.29 -3.08 -10.64
N ASP A 209 -3.46 -2.47 -10.48
CA ASP A 209 -4.37 -2.63 -9.32
C ASP A 209 -3.64 -2.29 -7.99
N ALA A 210 -2.69 -1.34 -8.03
CA ALA A 210 -1.89 -0.86 -6.92
C ALA A 210 -2.10 0.64 -6.69
N ASP A 211 -1.82 1.12 -5.49
CA ASP A 211 -1.75 2.54 -5.23
C ASP A 211 -0.42 3.10 -5.74
N VAL A 212 -0.47 4.25 -6.41
CA VAL A 212 0.70 4.84 -7.07
C VAL A 212 0.94 6.24 -6.55
N ALA A 213 2.18 6.54 -6.18
CA ALA A 213 2.60 7.88 -5.81
C ALA A 213 3.77 8.39 -6.67
N ALA A 214 3.81 9.69 -6.92
CA ALA A 214 4.88 10.37 -7.64
C ALA A 214 5.03 11.84 -7.20
N SER A 215 6.25 12.38 -7.37
CA SER A 215 6.55 13.77 -7.05
C SER A 215 5.96 14.74 -8.09
N ASP A 216 5.48 15.89 -7.62
CA ASP A 216 5.03 16.98 -8.49
C ASP A 216 6.06 18.12 -8.63
N ASP A 217 7.24 17.99 -7.97
CA ASP A 217 8.34 18.95 -8.02
C ASP A 217 9.72 18.29 -8.19
N ILE A 218 10.79 18.92 -7.73
CA ILE A 218 12.16 18.40 -7.81
C ILE A 218 12.40 17.39 -6.70
N THR A 219 12.69 16.16 -7.06
CA THR A 219 13.12 15.14 -6.09
C THR A 219 14.63 15.23 -5.84
N GLY A 220 15.03 15.38 -4.58
CA GLY A 220 16.42 15.46 -4.15
C GLY A 220 16.92 16.89 -3.96
N LYS A 221 18.10 17.23 -4.47
CA LYS A 221 18.69 18.55 -4.26
C LYS A 221 17.89 19.66 -4.94
N GLY A 222 17.41 20.59 -4.13
CA GLY A 222 16.64 21.74 -4.60
C GLY A 222 15.13 21.55 -4.49
N GLY A 223 14.71 20.38 -4.04
CA GLY A 223 13.36 19.99 -3.65
C GLY A 223 13.41 19.09 -2.44
N ASP A 224 12.60 18.08 -2.39
CA ASP A 224 12.50 17.12 -1.28
C ASP A 224 12.37 15.67 -1.76
N TRP A 225 11.81 14.79 -0.95
CA TRP A 225 11.57 13.38 -1.24
C TRP A 225 10.09 13.02 -1.04
N ASP A 226 9.23 14.03 -0.97
CA ASP A 226 7.81 13.81 -0.85
C ASP A 226 7.20 13.38 -2.19
N LEU A 227 6.13 12.60 -2.13
CA LEU A 227 5.37 12.16 -3.30
C LEU A 227 3.95 12.72 -3.15
N GLU A 228 3.75 13.96 -3.62
CA GLU A 228 2.56 14.76 -3.32
C GLU A 228 1.32 14.26 -4.05
N LYS A 229 1.52 13.56 -5.17
CA LYS A 229 0.42 13.04 -5.99
C LYS A 229 0.31 11.53 -5.85
N HIS A 230 -0.86 11.07 -5.48
CA HIS A 230 -1.14 9.65 -5.31
C HIS A 230 -2.57 9.28 -5.73
N THR A 231 -2.79 8.01 -6.04
CA THR A 231 -4.07 7.50 -6.58
C THR A 231 -4.94 6.82 -5.54
N GLY A 232 -4.40 6.50 -4.38
CA GLY A 232 -5.11 5.83 -3.30
C GLY A 232 -4.51 6.17 -1.95
N ILE A 233 -4.47 5.21 -1.05
CA ILE A 233 -3.83 5.36 0.27
C ILE A 233 -2.45 4.74 0.17
N ILE A 234 -1.42 5.50 0.43
CA ILE A 234 -0.05 5.00 0.48
C ILE A 234 0.24 4.59 1.92
N GLU A 235 0.41 3.30 2.14
CA GLU A 235 0.74 2.72 3.45
C GLU A 235 2.24 2.76 3.74
N THR A 236 3.04 2.92 2.71
CA THR A 236 4.51 2.92 2.78
C THR A 236 5.07 4.31 3.02
N GLU A 237 6.01 4.43 3.94
CA GLU A 237 6.71 5.70 4.17
C GLU A 237 7.59 6.07 2.97
N ASN A 238 7.60 7.37 2.62
CA ASN A 238 8.47 7.90 1.58
C ASN A 238 9.95 7.69 1.94
N VAL A 239 10.76 7.42 0.93
CA VAL A 239 12.22 7.45 1.07
C VAL A 239 12.65 8.88 1.37
N SER A 240 13.50 9.06 2.36
CA SER A 240 14.11 10.36 2.66
C SER A 240 15.63 10.20 2.75
N VAL A 241 16.36 10.86 1.87
CA VAL A 241 17.82 10.75 1.78
C VAL A 241 18.48 12.04 2.23
N VAL A 242 18.82 12.08 3.52
CA VAL A 242 19.44 13.25 4.11
C VAL A 242 20.82 13.49 3.49
N GLY A 243 21.02 14.70 2.98
CA GLY A 243 22.30 15.13 2.45
C GLY A 243 22.59 14.70 1.01
N TYR A 244 21.63 14.13 0.31
CA TYR A 244 21.75 13.86 -1.13
C TYR A 244 21.98 15.16 -1.91
N GLN A 245 23.02 15.18 -2.77
CA GLN A 245 23.52 16.41 -3.38
C GLN A 245 23.10 16.59 -4.85
N TYR A 246 22.25 15.70 -5.39
CA TYR A 246 21.83 15.71 -6.79
C TYR A 246 20.32 15.72 -6.89
N ALA A 247 19.79 16.09 -8.05
CA ALA A 247 18.36 15.97 -8.38
C ALA A 247 18.15 14.73 -9.27
N LEU A 248 16.98 14.10 -9.17
CA LEU A 248 16.58 12.94 -9.98
C LEU A 248 16.02 13.34 -11.34
#